data_0b43d4c5c1152603899b134136498605
#
_entry.id   0b43d4c5c1152603899b134136498605
#
_cell.length_a   1.000
_cell.length_b   1.000
_cell.length_c   1.000
_cell.angle_alpha   90.00
_cell.angle_beta   90.00
_cell.angle_gamma   90.00
#
_symmetry.space_group_name_H-M   'P 1'
#
loop_
_entity.id
_entity.type
_entity.pdbx_description
1 polymer ?
#
loop_
_entity_poly.entity_id
_entity_poly.type
_entity_poly.pdbx_seq_one_letter_code
_entity_poly.pdbx_strand_id
1 'polypeptide(L)'
;MREIEIEFKNLLTEEEYKKLYAAFNLASKEQIINKNFYYDDANESFKKANSALRIRYTNNKTEMTLKIKGATQNIEINVLLDESFPKEPTVLPTLPNEIMSELERLNLKIKTPMLIQKIETQRYEVKIQDGLLVLDKTTFLKDIVDYELEFEATSFEKGKIAFENLLTEFDITNKPAKPKIARAMEYNTRFI
;
A
#
# COMPACT_ATOMS: atom_id res chain seq x y z
N MET A 1 -1.35 9.72 -13.09
CA MET A 1 -2.24 8.81 -13.86
C MET A 1 -3.36 8.36 -12.94
N ARG A 2 -4.59 8.17 -13.44
CA ARG A 2 -5.72 7.65 -12.64
C ARG A 2 -5.94 6.18 -13.00
N GLU A 3 -5.87 5.30 -12.00
CA GLU A 3 -5.93 3.85 -12.19
C GLU A 3 -7.02 3.24 -11.32
N ILE A 4 -7.52 2.09 -11.74
CA ILE A 4 -8.43 1.24 -10.96
C ILE A 4 -7.62 0.04 -10.52
N GLU A 5 -7.57 -0.18 -9.21
CA GLU A 5 -6.86 -1.29 -8.60
C GLU A 5 -7.84 -2.28 -7.98
N ILE A 6 -7.70 -3.54 -8.34
CA ILE A 6 -8.42 -4.66 -7.73
C ILE A 6 -7.38 -5.50 -7.02
N GLU A 7 -7.38 -5.46 -5.69
CA GLU A 7 -6.40 -6.15 -4.87
C GLU A 7 -7.06 -7.00 -3.78
N PHE A 8 -6.49 -8.17 -3.55
CA PHE A 8 -6.82 -9.06 -2.44
C PHE A 8 -5.61 -9.14 -1.52
N LYS A 9 -5.83 -9.17 -0.20
CA LYS A 9 -4.75 -9.11 0.79
C LYS A 9 -4.98 -10.07 1.93
N ASN A 10 -3.92 -10.75 2.33
CA ASN A 10 -3.91 -11.63 3.49
C ASN A 10 -2.67 -11.39 4.36
N LEU A 11 -2.85 -11.29 5.66
CA LEU A 11 -1.72 -11.34 6.58
C LEU A 11 -1.16 -12.76 6.64
N LEU A 12 0.16 -12.85 6.75
CA LEU A 12 0.88 -14.10 6.83
C LEU A 12 1.60 -14.22 8.17
N THR A 13 1.79 -15.46 8.61
CA THR A 13 2.84 -15.77 9.57
C THR A 13 4.22 -15.71 8.89
N GLU A 14 5.29 -15.70 9.67
CA GLU A 14 6.64 -15.74 9.10
C GLU A 14 6.90 -17.05 8.35
N GLU A 15 6.33 -18.17 8.82
CA GLU A 15 6.44 -19.48 8.18
C GLU A 15 5.71 -19.50 6.82
N GLU A 16 4.49 -18.95 6.76
CA GLU A 16 3.72 -18.84 5.51
C GLU A 16 4.46 -17.94 4.50
N TYR A 17 5.05 -16.82 4.98
CA TYR A 17 5.88 -15.95 4.15
C TYR A 17 7.09 -16.70 3.57
N LYS A 18 7.85 -17.43 4.41
CA LYS A 18 9.03 -18.22 3.98
C LYS A 18 8.65 -19.32 2.99
N LYS A 19 7.49 -19.95 3.18
CA LYS A 19 6.95 -20.97 2.26
C LYS A 19 6.70 -20.38 0.86
N LEU A 20 6.02 -19.25 0.77
CA LEU A 20 5.78 -18.55 -0.49
C LEU A 20 7.10 -18.04 -1.10
N TYR A 21 7.98 -17.47 -0.29
CA TYR A 21 9.30 -16.98 -0.72
C TYR A 21 10.10 -18.08 -1.44
N ALA A 22 10.12 -19.27 -0.88
CA ALA A 22 10.80 -20.43 -1.47
C ALA A 22 10.07 -20.95 -2.72
N ALA A 23 8.74 -21.10 -2.67
CA ALA A 23 7.94 -21.65 -3.76
C ALA A 23 8.02 -20.80 -5.05
N PHE A 24 8.04 -19.47 -4.92
CA PHE A 24 8.18 -18.55 -6.04
C PHE A 24 9.63 -18.19 -6.38
N ASN A 25 10.62 -18.86 -5.76
CA ASN A 25 12.06 -18.63 -5.98
C ASN A 25 12.44 -17.13 -5.88
N LEU A 26 11.93 -16.45 -4.85
CA LEU A 26 12.10 -15.00 -4.71
C LEU A 26 13.54 -14.59 -4.39
N ALA A 27 14.37 -15.51 -3.94
CA ALA A 27 15.82 -15.28 -3.79
C ALA A 27 16.52 -14.87 -5.12
N SER A 28 15.94 -15.27 -6.26
CA SER A 28 16.44 -14.91 -7.59
C SER A 28 15.81 -13.67 -8.19
N LYS A 29 14.87 -13.05 -7.49
CA LYS A 29 14.13 -11.87 -7.95
C LYS A 29 14.69 -10.59 -7.35
N GLU A 30 14.48 -9.48 -8.04
CA GLU A 30 14.81 -8.17 -7.51
C GLU A 30 13.91 -7.85 -6.30
N GLN A 31 14.53 -7.42 -5.21
CA GLN A 31 13.84 -6.90 -4.04
C GLN A 31 13.62 -5.39 -4.21
N ILE A 32 12.38 -4.97 -4.09
CA ILE A 32 11.98 -3.57 -4.12
C ILE A 32 11.88 -3.06 -2.69
N ILE A 33 12.62 -2.01 -2.35
CA ILE A 33 12.49 -1.32 -1.06
C ILE A 33 11.60 -0.10 -1.26
N ASN A 34 10.44 -0.12 -0.60
CA ASN A 34 9.47 0.96 -0.58
C ASN A 34 9.52 1.70 0.75
N LYS A 35 9.95 2.96 0.77
CA LYS A 35 9.78 3.86 1.91
C LYS A 35 8.51 4.68 1.69
N ASN A 36 7.50 4.41 2.50
CA ASN A 36 6.18 5.01 2.36
C ASN A 36 5.96 6.04 3.46
N PHE A 37 5.70 7.27 3.08
CA PHE A 37 5.41 8.40 3.98
C PHE A 37 3.94 8.78 3.79
N TYR A 38 3.16 8.66 4.84
CA TYR A 38 1.73 8.92 4.83
C TYR A 38 1.42 10.28 5.44
N TYR A 39 0.47 10.97 4.84
CA TYR A 39 0.09 12.33 5.20
C TYR A 39 -1.41 12.43 5.45
N ASP A 40 -1.78 13.22 6.45
CA ASP A 40 -3.16 13.65 6.69
C ASP A 40 -3.14 15.05 7.30
N ASP A 41 -4.27 15.72 7.31
CA ASP A 41 -4.41 16.98 8.03
C ASP A 41 -4.83 16.76 9.50
N ALA A 42 -4.82 17.83 10.29
CA ALA A 42 -5.20 17.78 11.70
C ALA A 42 -6.65 17.30 11.96
N ASN A 43 -7.48 17.31 10.93
CA ASN A 43 -8.87 16.85 10.99
C ASN A 43 -9.02 15.37 10.61
N GLU A 44 -7.92 14.65 10.27
CA GLU A 44 -7.94 13.29 9.72
C GLU A 44 -8.84 13.20 8.47
N SER A 45 -8.74 14.16 7.57
CA SER A 45 -9.67 14.33 6.45
C SER A 45 -9.57 13.18 5.44
N PHE A 46 -8.35 12.71 5.13
CA PHE A 46 -8.16 11.54 4.26
C PHE A 46 -8.72 10.27 4.91
N LYS A 47 -8.39 10.02 6.17
CA LYS A 47 -8.88 8.86 6.92
C LYS A 47 -10.41 8.81 6.98
N LYS A 48 -11.07 9.95 7.29
CA LYS A 48 -12.52 10.07 7.33
C LYS A 48 -13.18 9.83 5.97
N ALA A 49 -12.48 10.17 4.90
CA ALA A 49 -12.92 9.93 3.53
C ALA A 49 -12.55 8.52 3.01
N ASN A 50 -12.15 7.58 3.88
CA ASN A 50 -11.64 6.27 3.47
C ASN A 50 -10.57 6.33 2.38
N SER A 51 -9.70 7.33 2.47
CA SER A 51 -8.62 7.58 1.53
C SER A 51 -7.28 7.68 2.27
N ALA A 52 -6.19 7.66 1.52
CA ALA A 52 -4.85 7.84 2.05
C ALA A 52 -3.99 8.61 1.03
N LEU A 53 -3.23 9.57 1.52
CA LEU A 53 -2.21 10.26 0.75
C LEU A 53 -0.84 9.75 1.16
N ARG A 54 -0.04 9.34 0.17
CA ARG A 54 1.28 8.73 0.39
C ARG A 54 2.32 9.31 -0.58
N ILE A 55 3.54 9.53 -0.09
CA ILE A 55 4.72 9.63 -0.94
C ILE A 55 5.52 8.34 -0.76
N ARG A 56 5.86 7.70 -1.87
CA ARG A 56 6.70 6.50 -1.91
C ARG A 56 8.03 6.84 -2.55
N TYR A 57 9.09 6.52 -1.83
CA TYR A 57 10.45 6.55 -2.34
C TYR A 57 10.90 5.12 -2.65
N THR A 58 11.35 4.90 -3.86
CA THR A 58 12.03 3.67 -4.30
C THR A 58 13.43 4.02 -4.80
N ASN A 59 14.23 3.02 -5.19
CA ASN A 59 15.55 3.28 -5.76
C ASN A 59 15.51 4.16 -7.02
N ASN A 60 14.42 4.10 -7.78
CA ASN A 60 14.34 4.65 -9.12
C ASN A 60 13.34 5.81 -9.27
N LYS A 61 12.43 6.00 -8.33
CA LYS A 61 11.40 7.02 -8.45
C LYS A 61 10.87 7.50 -7.10
N THR A 62 10.35 8.73 -7.12
CA THR A 62 9.50 9.26 -6.04
C THR A 62 8.11 9.48 -6.61
N GLU A 63 7.11 8.96 -5.92
CA GLU A 63 5.72 9.00 -6.40
C GLU A 63 4.77 9.39 -5.28
N MET A 64 3.89 10.36 -5.56
CA MET A 64 2.77 10.69 -4.68
C MET A 64 1.52 9.97 -5.17
N THR A 65 0.85 9.29 -4.25
CA THR A 65 -0.38 8.53 -4.54
C THR A 65 -1.50 8.99 -3.61
N LEU A 66 -2.64 9.35 -4.20
CA LEU A 66 -3.92 9.40 -3.51
C LEU A 66 -4.67 8.10 -3.79
N LYS A 67 -4.87 7.27 -2.75
CA LYS A 67 -5.65 6.05 -2.82
C LYS A 67 -7.02 6.26 -2.18
N ILE A 68 -8.08 5.96 -2.90
CA ILE A 68 -9.48 6.07 -2.46
C ILE A 68 -10.06 4.66 -2.43
N LYS A 69 -10.46 4.23 -1.25
CA LYS A 69 -11.00 2.88 -1.05
C LYS A 69 -12.42 2.79 -1.58
N GLY A 70 -12.67 1.82 -2.46
CA GLY A 70 -14.01 1.41 -2.89
C GLY A 70 -14.44 0.07 -2.29
N ALA A 71 -15.60 -0.40 -2.66
CA ALA A 71 -16.18 -1.67 -2.17
C ALA A 71 -15.47 -2.90 -2.77
N THR A 72 -15.22 -2.89 -4.08
CA THR A 72 -14.60 -4.01 -4.83
C THR A 72 -13.31 -3.62 -5.54
N GLN A 73 -13.05 -2.33 -5.67
CA GLN A 73 -11.89 -1.78 -6.35
C GLN A 73 -11.51 -0.44 -5.74
N ASN A 74 -10.24 -0.12 -5.75
CA ASN A 74 -9.74 1.19 -5.32
C ASN A 74 -9.49 2.08 -6.53
N ILE A 75 -9.47 3.39 -6.28
CA ILE A 75 -9.01 4.38 -7.25
C ILE A 75 -7.68 4.90 -6.76
N GLU A 76 -6.67 4.88 -7.60
CA GLU A 76 -5.38 5.50 -7.33
C GLU A 76 -5.09 6.62 -8.32
N ILE A 77 -4.64 7.75 -7.79
CA ILE A 77 -4.08 8.86 -8.56
C ILE A 77 -2.59 8.89 -8.28
N ASN A 78 -1.80 8.43 -9.25
CA ASN A 78 -0.36 8.32 -9.15
C ASN A 78 0.32 9.48 -9.91
N VAL A 79 1.21 10.21 -9.23
CA VAL A 79 1.95 11.34 -9.79
C VAL A 79 3.43 11.17 -9.46
N LEU A 80 4.27 11.10 -10.50
CA LEU A 80 5.72 11.11 -10.33
C LEU A 80 6.14 12.52 -9.89
N LEU A 81 6.96 12.56 -8.85
CA LEU A 81 7.55 13.78 -8.34
C LEU A 81 8.95 13.92 -8.93
N ASP A 82 9.29 15.14 -9.35
CA ASP A 82 10.61 15.45 -9.86
C ASP A 82 11.61 15.78 -8.71
N GLU A 83 12.87 15.99 -9.07
CA GLU A 83 13.95 16.24 -8.11
C GLU A 83 13.80 17.57 -7.35
N SER A 84 12.97 18.50 -7.84
CA SER A 84 12.70 19.77 -7.18
C SER A 84 11.74 19.63 -6.00
N PHE A 85 11.01 18.52 -5.93
CA PHE A 85 10.12 18.26 -4.80
C PHE A 85 10.92 17.99 -3.52
N PRO A 86 10.56 18.61 -2.38
CA PRO A 86 11.30 18.43 -1.11
C PRO A 86 11.44 16.96 -0.73
N LYS A 87 12.64 16.57 -0.32
CA LYS A 87 12.89 15.22 0.19
C LYS A 87 12.30 15.05 1.58
N GLU A 88 11.48 14.01 1.76
CA GLU A 88 10.90 13.61 3.04
C GLU A 88 10.23 14.78 3.83
N PRO A 89 9.37 15.59 3.21
CA PRO A 89 8.81 16.75 3.89
C PRO A 89 7.93 16.31 5.07
N THR A 90 8.01 17.03 6.19
CA THR A 90 7.12 16.84 7.34
C THR A 90 5.75 17.51 7.12
N VAL A 91 5.71 18.52 6.26
CA VAL A 91 4.50 19.22 5.83
C VAL A 91 4.54 19.32 4.31
N LEU A 92 3.46 18.95 3.64
CA LEU A 92 3.40 19.08 2.18
C LEU A 92 3.15 20.54 1.79
N PRO A 93 4.07 21.15 1.02
CA PRO A 93 3.93 22.55 0.62
C PRO A 93 2.80 22.74 -0.39
N THR A 94 2.64 21.77 -1.29
CA THR A 94 1.63 21.76 -2.36
C THR A 94 1.25 20.34 -2.69
N LEU A 95 0.10 20.15 -3.33
CA LEU A 95 -0.32 18.89 -3.93
C LEU A 95 -0.31 19.04 -5.45
N PRO A 96 0.07 17.98 -6.20
CA PRO A 96 -0.04 17.96 -7.66
C PRO A 96 -1.47 18.23 -8.14
N ASN A 97 -1.60 18.86 -9.31
CA ASN A 97 -2.89 19.25 -9.88
C ASN A 97 -3.84 18.06 -10.06
N GLU A 98 -3.31 16.88 -10.42
CA GLU A 98 -4.10 15.65 -10.61
C GLU A 98 -4.74 15.22 -9.29
N ILE A 99 -4.02 15.35 -8.18
CA ILE A 99 -4.54 15.05 -6.85
C ILE A 99 -5.55 16.11 -6.43
N MET A 100 -5.23 17.39 -6.63
CA MET A 100 -6.14 18.50 -6.32
C MET A 100 -7.48 18.36 -7.06
N SER A 101 -7.44 18.06 -8.35
CA SER A 101 -8.64 17.84 -9.18
C SER A 101 -9.51 16.68 -8.66
N GLU A 102 -8.89 15.60 -8.18
CA GLU A 102 -9.64 14.47 -7.61
C GLU A 102 -10.24 14.83 -6.24
N LEU A 103 -9.52 15.58 -5.41
CA LEU A 103 -10.06 16.09 -4.13
C LEU A 103 -11.26 17.01 -4.34
N GLU A 104 -11.20 17.89 -5.35
CA GLU A 104 -12.33 18.75 -5.76
C GLU A 104 -13.53 17.91 -6.22
N ARG A 105 -13.30 16.89 -7.07
CA ARG A 105 -14.35 15.97 -7.54
C ARG A 105 -15.04 15.26 -6.40
N LEU A 106 -14.30 14.93 -5.32
CA LEU A 106 -14.82 14.29 -4.11
C LEU A 106 -15.41 15.30 -3.12
N ASN A 107 -15.35 16.59 -3.41
CA ASN A 107 -15.68 17.68 -2.48
C ASN A 107 -14.93 17.54 -1.12
N LEU A 108 -13.71 17.04 -1.17
CA LEU A 108 -12.85 16.82 -0.01
C LEU A 108 -11.91 18.00 0.19
N LYS A 109 -12.16 18.76 1.25
CA LYS A 109 -11.34 19.93 1.62
C LYS A 109 -10.25 19.49 2.58
N ILE A 110 -9.03 19.45 2.10
CA ILE A 110 -7.84 19.16 2.89
C ILE A 110 -7.18 20.48 3.27
N LYS A 111 -6.81 20.63 4.54
CA LYS A 111 -5.94 21.71 5.00
C LYS A 111 -4.48 21.35 4.70
N THR A 112 -3.57 21.71 5.56
CA THR A 112 -2.13 21.45 5.38
C THR A 112 -1.83 19.98 5.74
N PRO A 113 -1.55 19.09 4.77
CA PRO A 113 -1.21 17.70 5.09
C PRO A 113 0.15 17.62 5.78
N MET A 114 0.20 16.94 6.91
CA MET A 114 1.39 16.70 7.70
C MET A 114 1.74 15.21 7.70
N LEU A 115 3.03 14.91 7.84
CA LEU A 115 3.51 13.54 7.96
C LEU A 115 2.96 12.90 9.25
N ILE A 116 2.21 11.82 9.09
CA ILE A 116 1.62 11.07 10.20
C ILE A 116 2.30 9.73 10.45
N GLN A 117 2.95 9.15 9.42
CA GLN A 117 3.56 7.83 9.54
C GLN A 117 4.61 7.57 8.47
N LYS A 118 5.68 6.81 8.86
CA LYS A 118 6.69 6.25 7.96
C LYS A 118 6.65 4.73 8.07
N ILE A 119 6.66 4.04 6.92
CA ILE A 119 6.62 2.58 6.84
C ILE A 119 7.62 2.14 5.78
N GLU A 120 8.47 1.17 6.10
CA GLU A 120 9.36 0.53 5.13
C GLU A 120 8.83 -0.85 4.78
N THR A 121 8.81 -1.17 3.49
CA THR A 121 8.37 -2.47 2.98
C THR A 121 9.41 -3.04 2.03
N GLN A 122 9.85 -4.24 2.30
CA GLN A 122 10.60 -5.09 1.38
C GLN A 122 9.58 -5.88 0.57
N ARG A 123 9.58 -5.66 -0.75
CA ARG A 123 8.58 -6.19 -1.68
C ARG A 123 9.20 -7.07 -2.74
N TYR A 124 8.54 -8.17 -3.04
CA TYR A 124 8.77 -8.99 -4.22
C TYR A 124 7.52 -9.05 -5.07
N GLU A 125 7.68 -9.01 -6.39
CA GLU A 125 6.58 -9.05 -7.35
C GLU A 125 6.80 -10.19 -8.34
N VAL A 126 5.77 -10.99 -8.57
CA VAL A 126 5.79 -12.11 -9.50
C VAL A 126 4.53 -12.10 -10.33
N LYS A 127 4.69 -11.97 -11.65
CA LYS A 127 3.57 -12.19 -12.57
C LYS A 127 3.22 -13.68 -12.57
N ILE A 128 1.97 -13.98 -12.27
CA ILE A 128 1.40 -15.31 -12.36
C ILE A 128 0.17 -15.26 -13.25
N GLN A 129 -0.45 -16.42 -13.49
CA GLN A 129 -1.71 -16.47 -14.23
C GLN A 129 -2.76 -15.61 -13.51
N ASP A 130 -3.47 -14.80 -14.26
CA ASP A 130 -4.57 -13.94 -13.81
C ASP A 130 -4.21 -12.71 -12.98
N GLY A 131 -2.91 -12.44 -12.71
CA GLY A 131 -2.54 -11.24 -11.95
C GLY A 131 -1.08 -11.12 -11.55
N LEU A 132 -0.84 -10.23 -10.59
CA LEU A 132 0.46 -9.99 -9.98
C LEU A 132 0.41 -10.42 -8.51
N LEU A 133 1.23 -11.40 -8.16
CA LEU A 133 1.47 -11.79 -6.78
C LEU A 133 2.51 -10.84 -6.19
N VAL A 134 2.20 -10.30 -5.02
CA VAL A 134 3.08 -9.41 -4.26
C VAL A 134 3.30 -9.99 -2.88
N LEU A 135 4.56 -10.14 -2.49
CA LEU A 135 4.94 -10.62 -1.16
C LEU A 135 5.69 -9.52 -0.42
N ASP A 136 5.11 -9.05 0.66
CA ASP A 136 5.62 -7.93 1.45
C ASP A 136 6.07 -8.36 2.84
N LYS A 137 7.26 -7.86 3.23
CA LYS A 137 7.70 -7.79 4.62
C LYS A 137 7.75 -6.33 5.02
N THR A 138 6.90 -5.92 5.96
CA THR A 138 6.76 -4.51 6.36
C THR A 138 7.32 -4.30 7.76
N THR A 139 8.19 -3.30 7.90
CA THR A 139 8.69 -2.82 9.19
C THR A 139 7.98 -1.53 9.57
N PHE A 140 7.35 -1.55 10.72
CA PHE A 140 6.67 -0.41 11.35
C PHE A 140 7.55 0.21 12.45
N LEU A 141 7.07 1.26 13.09
CA LEU A 141 7.74 1.84 14.26
C LEU A 141 7.96 0.79 15.35
N LYS A 142 9.05 0.98 16.15
CA LYS A 142 9.46 0.05 17.21
C LYS A 142 9.80 -1.35 16.71
N ASP A 143 10.29 -1.45 15.48
CA ASP A 143 10.73 -2.69 14.83
C ASP A 143 9.65 -3.79 14.77
N ILE A 144 8.37 -3.40 14.82
CA ILE A 144 7.27 -4.34 14.60
C ILE A 144 7.30 -4.74 13.12
N VAL A 145 7.29 -6.06 12.88
CA VAL A 145 7.29 -6.62 11.52
C VAL A 145 5.99 -7.38 11.30
N ASP A 146 5.39 -7.20 10.13
CA ASP A 146 4.36 -8.10 9.62
C ASP A 146 4.64 -8.53 8.18
N TYR A 147 3.96 -9.58 7.77
CA TYR A 147 4.08 -10.18 6.45
C TYR A 147 2.71 -10.18 5.78
N GLU A 148 2.69 -9.90 4.48
CA GLU A 148 1.46 -9.76 3.71
C GLU A 148 1.62 -10.38 2.32
N LEU A 149 0.61 -11.14 1.92
CA LEU A 149 0.40 -11.54 0.55
C LEU A 149 -0.63 -10.60 -0.07
N GLU A 150 -0.29 -9.98 -1.20
CA GLU A 150 -1.22 -9.22 -2.02
C GLU A 150 -1.36 -9.91 -3.38
N PHE A 151 -2.53 -9.83 -3.99
CA PHE A 151 -2.78 -10.27 -5.34
C PHE A 151 -3.54 -9.19 -6.10
N GLU A 152 -2.87 -8.60 -7.09
CA GLU A 152 -3.45 -7.58 -7.96
C GLU A 152 -4.05 -8.27 -9.19
N ALA A 153 -5.33 -8.06 -9.42
CA ALA A 153 -6.10 -8.71 -10.48
C ALA A 153 -6.70 -7.71 -11.47
N THR A 154 -6.99 -8.18 -12.67
CA THR A 154 -7.68 -7.38 -13.70
C THR A 154 -9.20 -7.50 -13.64
N SER A 155 -9.72 -8.46 -12.87
CA SER A 155 -11.15 -8.72 -12.67
C SER A 155 -11.39 -9.14 -11.23
N PHE A 156 -12.40 -8.57 -10.59
CA PHE A 156 -12.73 -8.89 -9.20
C PHE A 156 -13.11 -10.37 -9.02
N GLU A 157 -14.01 -10.88 -9.86
CA GLU A 157 -14.51 -12.26 -9.73
C GLU A 157 -13.40 -13.30 -9.95
N LYS A 158 -12.64 -13.13 -11.04
CA LYS A 158 -11.52 -14.05 -11.34
C LYS A 158 -10.42 -13.93 -10.31
N GLY A 159 -10.08 -12.71 -9.91
CA GLY A 159 -9.05 -12.46 -8.92
C GLY A 159 -9.39 -13.05 -7.56
N LYS A 160 -10.65 -12.97 -7.14
CA LYS A 160 -11.11 -13.58 -5.90
C LYS A 160 -10.90 -15.09 -5.90
N ILE A 161 -11.33 -15.77 -6.99
CA ILE A 161 -11.16 -17.23 -7.12
C ILE A 161 -9.68 -17.61 -7.14
N ALA A 162 -8.86 -16.89 -7.92
CA ALA A 162 -7.43 -17.13 -8.01
C ALA A 162 -6.74 -16.96 -6.65
N PHE A 163 -7.10 -15.91 -5.90
CA PHE A 163 -6.55 -15.67 -4.58
C PHE A 163 -6.96 -16.72 -3.55
N GLU A 164 -8.24 -17.13 -3.53
CA GLU A 164 -8.72 -18.20 -2.65
C GLU A 164 -8.05 -19.55 -2.96
N ASN A 165 -7.85 -19.87 -4.24
CA ASN A 165 -7.08 -21.04 -4.66
C ASN A 165 -5.63 -20.99 -4.18
N LEU A 166 -4.98 -19.83 -4.31
CA LEU A 166 -3.61 -19.63 -3.84
C LEU A 166 -3.49 -19.85 -2.33
N LEU A 167 -4.40 -19.31 -1.51
CA LEU A 167 -4.42 -19.55 -0.08
C LEU A 167 -4.58 -21.05 0.23
N THR A 168 -5.46 -21.74 -0.48
CA THR A 168 -5.71 -23.18 -0.31
C THR A 168 -4.50 -24.02 -0.72
N GLU A 169 -3.89 -23.74 -1.88
CA GLU A 169 -2.72 -24.48 -2.39
C GLU A 169 -1.54 -24.42 -1.42
N PHE A 170 -1.34 -23.26 -0.80
CA PHE A 170 -0.25 -23.06 0.15
C PHE A 170 -0.64 -23.27 1.61
N ASP A 171 -1.85 -23.79 1.89
CA ASP A 171 -2.34 -23.99 3.26
C ASP A 171 -2.15 -22.74 4.14
N ILE A 172 -2.57 -21.58 3.59
CA ILE A 172 -2.48 -20.29 4.25
C ILE A 172 -3.81 -19.97 4.92
N THR A 173 -3.74 -19.61 6.17
CA THR A 173 -4.94 -19.20 6.93
C THR A 173 -5.51 -17.90 6.37
N ASN A 174 -6.81 -17.89 6.06
CA ASN A 174 -7.49 -16.68 5.59
C ASN A 174 -7.57 -15.62 6.71
N LYS A 175 -6.75 -14.59 6.60
CA LYS A 175 -6.66 -13.44 7.52
C LYS A 175 -6.60 -12.13 6.72
N PRO A 176 -7.76 -11.62 6.23
CA PRO A 176 -7.79 -10.40 5.43
C PRO A 176 -7.04 -9.24 6.09
N ALA A 177 -6.13 -8.63 5.34
CA ALA A 177 -5.30 -7.56 5.85
C ALA A 177 -6.00 -6.20 5.75
N LYS A 178 -5.96 -5.41 6.84
CA LYS A 178 -6.26 -3.98 6.78
C LYS A 178 -5.15 -3.26 6.00
N PRO A 179 -5.42 -2.06 5.43
CA PRO A 179 -4.37 -1.23 4.83
C PRO A 179 -3.17 -1.02 5.77
N LYS A 180 -1.95 -1.01 5.22
CA LYS A 180 -0.71 -0.85 6.01
C LYS A 180 -0.74 0.36 6.94
N ILE A 181 -1.26 1.50 6.45
CA ILE A 181 -1.40 2.70 7.29
C ILE A 181 -2.34 2.48 8.50
N ALA A 182 -3.43 1.75 8.32
CA ALA A 182 -4.36 1.46 9.42
C ALA A 182 -3.70 0.57 10.47
N ARG A 183 -2.94 -0.46 10.04
CA ARG A 183 -2.16 -1.32 10.96
C ARG A 183 -1.07 -0.52 11.69
N ALA A 184 -0.36 0.36 10.99
CA ALA A 184 0.65 1.22 11.59
C ALA A 184 0.08 2.10 12.71
N MET A 185 -1.09 2.69 12.50
CA MET A 185 -1.77 3.48 13.51
C MET A 185 -2.23 2.63 14.71
N GLU A 186 -2.70 1.41 14.48
CA GLU A 186 -3.06 0.46 15.54
C GLU A 186 -1.84 0.02 16.37
N TYR A 187 -0.70 -0.22 15.73
CA TYR A 187 0.54 -0.56 16.42
C TYR A 187 1.06 0.59 17.29
N ASN A 188 0.91 1.82 16.85
CA ASN A 188 1.31 2.98 17.66
C ASN A 188 0.48 3.14 18.94
N THR A 189 -0.82 2.85 18.89
CA THR A 189 -1.73 3.00 20.04
C THR A 189 -1.59 1.87 21.07
N ARG A 190 -1.09 0.70 20.70
CA ARG A 190 -0.91 -0.44 21.62
C ARG A 190 0.22 -0.25 22.65
N PHE A 191 1.01 0.82 22.53
CA PHE A 191 2.21 1.05 23.34
C PHE A 191 2.21 2.43 24.04
N ILE A 192 1.06 3.09 24.10
CA ILE A 192 0.77 4.22 24.96
C ILE A 192 -0.07 3.69 26.12
#